data_05f04f274b8ad827a561053d8d5c03f5
#
_entry.id   05f04f274b8ad827a561053d8d5c03f5
#
_cell.length_a   1.000
_cell.length_b   1.000
_cell.length_c   1.000
_cell.angle_alpha   90.00
_cell.angle_beta   90.00
_cell.angle_gamma   90.00
#
_symmetry.space_group_name_H-M   'P 1'
#
loop_
_entity.id
_entity.type
_entity.pdbx_description
1 polymer ?
#
loop_
_entity_poly.entity_id
_entity_poly.type
_entity_poly.pdbx_seq_one_letter_code
_entity_poly.pdbx_strand_id
1 'polypeptide(L)'
;MAGGVLFFVIMLPGPASDLGRYMDLLSARQKLVASNIANADTPGYQTQDIDFQFEFVTMANGQQPQTIRPRGLKQTPDGNNVDLDREARLLAEDAIRFNVASSLLRGQIKVVQEAIQGGGNA
;
A
#
# COMPACT_ATOMS: atom_id res chain seq x y z
N MET A 1 -3.02 -1.41 -25.47
CA MET A 1 -1.58 -1.61 -25.40
C MET A 1 -0.89 -0.89 -24.24
N ALA A 2 -1.56 0.07 -23.60
CA ALA A 2 -1.04 0.69 -22.39
C ALA A 2 -0.79 -0.33 -21.24
N GLY A 3 -1.59 -1.38 -21.15
CA GLY A 3 -1.43 -2.42 -20.13
C GLY A 3 -0.15 -3.26 -20.28
N GLY A 4 0.32 -3.48 -21.51
CA GLY A 4 1.56 -4.21 -21.74
C GLY A 4 2.81 -3.43 -21.32
N VAL A 5 2.82 -2.13 -21.56
CA VAL A 5 3.90 -1.24 -21.13
C VAL A 5 3.92 -1.14 -19.60
N LEU A 6 2.76 -0.97 -18.99
CA LEU A 6 2.63 -0.90 -17.53
C LEU A 6 3.14 -2.18 -16.87
N PHE A 7 2.74 -3.35 -17.37
CA PHE A 7 3.20 -4.64 -16.87
C PHE A 7 4.72 -4.78 -16.97
N PHE A 8 5.28 -4.40 -18.12
CA PHE A 8 6.72 -4.45 -18.36
C PHE A 8 7.49 -3.54 -17.38
N VAL A 9 7.03 -2.30 -17.18
CA VAL A 9 7.65 -1.35 -16.25
C VAL A 9 7.62 -1.87 -14.80
N ILE A 10 6.50 -2.45 -14.37
CA ILE A 10 6.35 -3.02 -13.02
C ILE A 10 7.26 -4.23 -12.83
N MET A 11 7.47 -5.03 -13.85
CA MET A 11 8.32 -6.22 -13.79
C MET A 11 9.81 -5.91 -13.84
N LEU A 12 10.21 -4.70 -14.28
CA LEU A 12 11.60 -4.28 -14.28
C LEU A 12 12.09 -4.06 -12.84
N PRO A 13 13.33 -4.44 -12.51
CA PRO A 13 13.92 -4.04 -11.24
C PRO A 13 14.14 -2.53 -11.21
N GLY A 14 13.99 -1.90 -10.03
CA GLY A 14 14.25 -0.49 -9.83
C GLY A 14 13.03 0.30 -9.37
N PRO A 15 13.05 1.65 -9.52
CA PRO A 15 12.07 2.55 -8.89
C PRO A 15 10.62 2.28 -9.26
N ALA A 16 10.32 1.93 -10.52
CA ALA A 16 8.95 1.65 -10.93
C ALA A 16 8.39 0.39 -10.27
N SER A 17 9.22 -0.66 -10.12
CA SER A 17 8.85 -1.88 -9.41
C SER A 17 8.65 -1.61 -7.92
N ASP A 18 9.49 -0.78 -7.32
CA ASP A 18 9.40 -0.41 -5.92
C ASP A 18 8.13 0.43 -5.65
N LEU A 19 7.79 1.34 -6.54
CA LEU A 19 6.55 2.11 -6.46
C LEU A 19 5.31 1.20 -6.53
N GLY A 20 5.32 0.22 -7.42
CA GLY A 20 4.24 -0.76 -7.52
C GLY A 20 4.07 -1.55 -6.22
N ARG A 21 5.18 -2.03 -5.65
CA ARG A 21 5.18 -2.74 -4.37
C ARG A 21 4.68 -1.86 -3.23
N TYR A 22 5.13 -0.62 -3.19
CA TYR A 22 4.68 0.36 -2.22
C TYR A 22 3.17 0.57 -2.28
N MET A 23 2.63 0.74 -3.48
CA MET A 23 1.19 0.91 -3.70
C MET A 23 0.40 -0.33 -3.28
N ASP A 24 0.91 -1.53 -3.55
CA ASP A 24 0.27 -2.78 -3.12
C ASP A 24 0.20 -2.87 -1.60
N LEU A 25 1.26 -2.47 -0.90
CA LEU A 25 1.28 -2.45 0.56
C LEU A 25 0.31 -1.41 1.14
N LEU A 26 0.24 -0.22 0.54
CA LEU A 26 -0.74 0.79 0.94
C LEU A 26 -2.17 0.28 0.77
N SER A 27 -2.44 -0.40 -0.32
CA SER A 27 -3.74 -1.00 -0.61
C SER A 27 -4.09 -2.08 0.42
N ALA A 28 -3.14 -2.94 0.76
CA ALA A 28 -3.31 -3.97 1.79
C ALA A 28 -3.61 -3.35 3.15
N ARG A 29 -2.88 -2.30 3.52
CA ARG A 29 -3.10 -1.58 4.78
C ARG A 29 -4.47 -0.91 4.82
N GLN A 30 -4.92 -0.30 3.73
CA GLN A 30 -6.25 0.29 3.65
C GLN A 30 -7.36 -0.73 3.91
N LYS A 31 -7.22 -1.95 3.42
CA LYS A 31 -8.19 -3.02 3.71
C LYS A 31 -8.24 -3.35 5.19
N LEU A 32 -7.10 -3.39 5.86
CA LEU A 32 -7.03 -3.62 7.31
C LEU A 32 -7.64 -2.46 8.09
N VAL A 33 -7.34 -1.22 7.69
CA VAL A 33 -7.94 -0.02 8.31
C VAL A 33 -9.47 -0.06 8.19
N ALA A 34 -9.98 -0.37 7.00
CA ALA A 34 -11.42 -0.49 6.78
C ALA A 34 -12.04 -1.58 7.66
N SER A 35 -11.38 -2.73 7.79
CA SER A 35 -11.82 -3.82 8.66
C SER A 35 -11.81 -3.39 10.14
N ASN A 36 -10.77 -2.71 10.58
CA ASN A 36 -10.67 -2.20 11.95
C ASN A 36 -11.81 -1.23 12.26
N ILE A 37 -12.08 -0.30 11.36
CA ILE A 37 -13.17 0.67 11.53
C ILE A 37 -14.51 -0.04 11.58
N ALA A 38 -14.75 -0.98 10.68
CA ALA A 38 -15.99 -1.74 10.63
C ALA A 38 -16.23 -2.56 11.91
N ASN A 39 -15.18 -2.97 12.60
CA ASN A 39 -15.23 -3.79 13.81
C ASN A 39 -14.94 -2.99 15.08
N ALA A 40 -15.04 -1.65 15.06
CA ALA A 40 -14.74 -0.81 16.21
C ALA A 40 -15.66 -1.08 17.42
N ASP A 41 -16.87 -1.60 17.17
CA ASP A 41 -17.81 -1.96 18.22
C ASP A 41 -17.96 -3.48 18.40
N THR A 42 -17.17 -4.27 17.73
CA THR A 42 -17.21 -5.74 17.86
C THR A 42 -16.49 -6.17 19.13
N PRO A 43 -17.17 -6.83 20.08
CA PRO A 43 -16.53 -7.29 21.31
C PRO A 43 -15.36 -8.22 21.02
N GLY A 44 -14.23 -7.97 21.70
CA GLY A 44 -13.04 -8.80 21.60
C GLY A 44 -12.21 -8.60 20.32
N TYR A 45 -12.63 -7.72 19.42
CA TYR A 45 -11.88 -7.48 18.19
C TYR A 45 -10.54 -6.83 18.48
N GLN A 46 -9.50 -7.38 17.86
CA GLN A 46 -8.13 -6.86 17.97
C GLN A 46 -7.72 -6.20 16.66
N THR A 47 -7.22 -4.96 16.77
CA THR A 47 -6.72 -4.19 15.64
C THR A 47 -5.66 -4.95 14.88
N GLN A 48 -5.74 -4.93 13.55
CA GLN A 48 -4.77 -5.55 12.66
C GLN A 48 -4.07 -4.47 11.84
N ASP A 49 -2.78 -4.67 11.60
CA ASP A 49 -1.97 -3.80 10.75
C ASP A 49 -0.90 -4.64 10.07
N ILE A 50 -0.03 -4.00 9.31
CA ILE A 50 1.17 -4.61 8.75
C ILE A 50 2.39 -3.82 9.24
N ASP A 51 3.53 -4.50 9.39
CA ASP A 51 4.80 -3.81 9.57
C ASP A 51 5.25 -3.33 8.18
N PHE A 52 4.88 -2.09 7.85
CA PHE A 52 5.02 -1.56 6.51
C PHE A 52 6.46 -1.61 6.02
N GLN A 53 7.39 -1.17 6.87
CA GLN A 53 8.80 -1.13 6.48
C GLN A 53 9.39 -2.53 6.29
N PHE A 54 9.08 -3.44 7.21
CA PHE A 54 9.53 -4.83 7.10
C PHE A 54 8.99 -5.48 5.84
N GLU A 55 7.69 -5.33 5.58
CA GLU A 55 7.05 -5.93 4.42
C GLU A 55 7.56 -5.32 3.11
N PHE A 56 7.82 -4.02 3.09
CA PHE A 56 8.37 -3.36 1.90
C PHE A 56 9.76 -3.89 1.54
N VAL A 57 10.60 -4.13 2.54
CA VAL A 57 11.97 -4.60 2.33
C VAL A 57 12.03 -6.10 2.00
N THR A 58 11.16 -6.90 2.62
CA THR A 58 11.25 -8.38 2.56
C THR A 58 10.23 -9.01 1.61
N MET A 59 9.21 -8.28 1.19
CA MET A 59 8.13 -8.83 0.37
C MET A 59 8.64 -9.33 -0.98
N ALA A 60 8.56 -10.63 -1.18
CA ALA A 60 8.79 -11.20 -2.50
C ALA A 60 7.57 -10.91 -3.39
N ASN A 61 7.82 -10.79 -4.69
CA ASN A 61 6.77 -10.48 -5.66
C ASN A 61 5.57 -11.41 -5.54
N GLY A 62 4.40 -10.83 -5.35
CA GLY A 62 3.13 -11.57 -5.30
C GLY A 62 2.78 -12.19 -3.96
N GLN A 63 3.60 -12.07 -2.93
CA GLN A 63 3.26 -12.56 -1.60
C GLN A 63 2.35 -11.56 -0.87
N GLN A 64 1.40 -12.11 -0.13
CA GLN A 64 0.56 -11.30 0.76
C GLN A 64 1.37 -10.86 1.97
N PRO A 65 1.26 -9.59 2.39
CA PRO A 65 1.92 -9.12 3.60
C PRO A 65 1.34 -9.82 4.83
N GLN A 66 2.18 -10.08 5.83
CA GLN A 66 1.74 -10.65 7.09
C GLN A 66 1.07 -9.57 7.95
N THR A 67 -0.03 -9.94 8.58
CA THR A 67 -0.69 -9.05 9.53
C THR A 67 -0.06 -9.17 10.90
N ILE A 68 0.00 -8.03 11.59
CA ILE A 68 0.46 -7.95 12.96
C ILE A 68 -0.64 -7.32 13.84
N ARG A 69 -0.54 -7.49 15.14
CA ARG A 69 -1.34 -6.79 16.13
C ARG A 69 -0.51 -5.68 16.73
N PRO A 70 -0.82 -4.39 16.45
CA PRO A 70 -0.06 -3.29 17.03
C PRO A 70 -0.09 -3.32 18.55
N ARG A 71 1.03 -2.96 19.16
CA ARG A 71 1.17 -2.92 20.61
C ARG A 71 0.79 -1.55 21.15
N GLY A 72 0.43 -1.50 22.43
CA GLY A 72 0.21 -0.24 23.14
C GLY A 72 -1.14 0.39 22.93
N LEU A 73 -2.09 -0.30 22.29
CA LEU A 73 -3.45 0.20 22.10
C LEU A 73 -4.27 -0.03 23.37
N LYS A 74 -5.07 0.96 23.74
CA LYS A 74 -5.99 0.85 24.88
C LYS A 74 -7.11 -0.12 24.53
N GLN A 75 -7.40 -1.01 25.48
CA GLN A 75 -8.47 -1.99 25.34
C GLN A 75 -9.66 -1.55 26.17
N THR A 76 -10.85 -1.58 25.56
CA THR A 76 -12.11 -1.33 26.27
C THR A 76 -12.51 -2.55 27.10
N PRO A 77 -13.48 -2.42 28.05
CA PRO A 77 -13.89 -3.55 28.90
C PRO A 77 -14.38 -4.77 28.13
N ASP A 78 -14.92 -4.60 26.92
CA ASP A 78 -15.37 -5.70 26.07
C ASP A 78 -14.23 -6.38 25.28
N GLY A 79 -12.98 -5.94 25.46
CA GLY A 79 -11.81 -6.52 24.81
C GLY A 79 -11.46 -5.92 23.46
N ASN A 80 -12.20 -4.93 22.98
CA ASN A 80 -11.93 -4.23 21.73
C ASN A 80 -10.78 -3.22 21.91
N ASN A 81 -9.83 -3.17 20.99
CA ASN A 81 -8.72 -2.21 21.06
C ASN A 81 -8.61 -1.30 19.83
N VAL A 82 -9.68 -1.17 19.05
CA VAL A 82 -9.67 -0.27 17.89
C VAL A 82 -9.64 1.18 18.36
N ASP A 83 -8.66 1.94 17.86
CA ASP A 83 -8.52 3.37 18.07
C ASP A 83 -8.94 4.07 16.77
N LEU A 84 -10.15 4.64 16.74
CA LEU A 84 -10.69 5.29 15.55
C LEU A 84 -9.85 6.47 15.09
N ASP A 85 -9.26 7.24 16.01
CA ASP A 85 -8.38 8.35 15.65
C ASP A 85 -7.13 7.85 14.93
N ARG A 86 -6.56 6.75 15.41
CA ARG A 86 -5.43 6.10 14.74
C ARG A 86 -5.81 5.64 13.34
N GLU A 87 -6.95 4.94 13.22
CA GLU A 87 -7.39 4.41 11.93
C GLU A 87 -7.71 5.52 10.92
N ALA A 88 -8.37 6.60 11.37
CA ALA A 88 -8.66 7.75 10.52
C ALA A 88 -7.39 8.43 10.02
N ARG A 89 -6.39 8.57 10.90
CA ARG A 89 -5.09 9.14 10.53
C ARG A 89 -4.37 8.28 9.51
N LEU A 90 -4.34 6.96 9.72
CA LEU A 90 -3.74 6.02 8.76
C LEU A 90 -4.44 6.06 7.41
N LEU A 91 -5.76 6.13 7.41
CA LEU A 91 -6.54 6.24 6.17
C LEU A 91 -6.14 7.47 5.37
N ALA A 92 -6.04 8.62 6.04
CA ALA A 92 -5.65 9.87 5.41
C ALA A 92 -4.20 9.83 4.88
N GLU A 93 -3.27 9.33 5.70
CA GLU A 93 -1.87 9.20 5.30
C GLU A 93 -1.71 8.28 4.10
N ASP A 94 -2.35 7.13 4.13
CA ASP A 94 -2.24 6.15 3.06
C ASP A 94 -2.84 6.67 1.75
N ALA A 95 -3.93 7.45 1.84
CA ALA A 95 -4.52 8.08 0.66
C ALA A 95 -3.55 9.10 0.02
N ILE A 96 -2.91 9.92 0.82
CA ILE A 96 -1.92 10.90 0.34
C ILE A 96 -0.72 10.17 -0.28
N ARG A 97 -0.18 9.18 0.40
CA ARG A 97 0.95 8.39 -0.08
C ARG A 97 0.63 7.67 -1.37
N PHE A 98 -0.57 7.09 -1.48
CA PHE A 98 -1.02 6.42 -2.69
C PHE A 98 -1.11 7.39 -3.87
N ASN A 99 -1.65 8.58 -3.65
CA ASN A 99 -1.75 9.60 -4.70
C ASN A 99 -0.37 10.05 -5.18
N VAL A 100 0.57 10.26 -4.27
CA VAL A 100 1.95 10.63 -4.62
C VAL A 100 2.63 9.51 -5.40
N ALA A 101 2.55 8.27 -4.91
CA ALA A 101 3.14 7.11 -5.56
C ALA A 101 2.54 6.88 -6.96
N SER A 102 1.23 7.03 -7.09
CA SER A 102 0.52 6.92 -8.37
C SER A 102 1.00 7.97 -9.38
N SER A 103 1.20 9.22 -8.94
CA SER A 103 1.72 10.29 -9.79
C SER A 103 3.15 10.02 -10.23
N LEU A 104 4.00 9.54 -9.31
CA LEU A 104 5.36 9.17 -9.63
C LEU A 104 5.43 8.01 -10.63
N LEU A 105 4.59 7.00 -10.44
CA LEU A 105 4.53 5.85 -11.35
C LEU A 105 4.08 6.28 -12.76
N ARG A 106 3.06 7.13 -12.86
CA ARG A 106 2.63 7.69 -14.15
C ARG A 106 3.76 8.45 -14.83
N GLY A 107 4.54 9.22 -14.07
CA GLY A 107 5.72 9.91 -14.60
C GLY A 107 6.77 8.97 -15.15
N GLN A 108 7.04 7.88 -14.45
CA GLN A 108 7.97 6.83 -14.90
C GLN A 108 7.48 6.19 -16.20
N ILE A 109 6.20 5.86 -16.29
CA ILE A 109 5.60 5.27 -17.49
C ILE A 109 5.72 6.24 -18.67
N LYS A 110 5.45 7.53 -18.44
CA LYS A 110 5.55 8.56 -19.48
C LYS A 110 6.97 8.66 -20.02
N VAL A 111 7.98 8.64 -19.17
CA VAL A 111 9.38 8.66 -19.58
C VAL A 111 9.71 7.46 -20.47
N VAL A 112 9.27 6.26 -20.10
CA VAL A 112 9.47 5.04 -20.90
C VAL A 112 8.77 5.15 -22.26
N GLN A 113 7.55 5.65 -22.30
CA GLN A 113 6.80 5.84 -23.54
C GLN A 113 7.50 6.84 -24.48
N GLU A 114 7.98 7.96 -23.94
CA GLU A 114 8.71 8.96 -24.71
C GLU A 114 10.03 8.41 -25.26
N ALA A 115 10.74 7.60 -24.47
CA ALA A 115 11.98 6.95 -24.92
C ALA A 115 11.71 5.97 -26.07
N ILE A 116 10.63 5.18 -25.99
CA ILE A 116 10.24 4.24 -27.04
C ILE A 116 9.87 5.00 -28.33
N GLN A 117 9.07 6.08 -28.21
CA GLN A 117 8.65 6.90 -29.36
C GLN A 117 9.84 7.64 -29.97
N GLY A 118 10.73 8.22 -29.14
CA GLY A 118 11.91 8.91 -29.60
C GLY A 118 12.88 7.98 -30.34
N GLY A 119 13.04 6.74 -29.86
CA GLY A 119 13.84 5.73 -30.53
C GLY A 119 13.28 5.29 -31.88
N GLY A 120 11.97 5.37 -32.07
CA GLY A 120 11.31 5.03 -33.33
C GLY A 120 11.41 6.10 -34.40
N ASN A 121 11.82 7.32 -34.06
CA ASN A 121 11.88 8.47 -34.95
C ASN A 121 13.33 8.83 -35.39
N ALA A 122 14.28 8.01 -35.03
CA ALA A 122 15.68 8.23 -35.35
C ALA A 122 16.05 7.86 -36.81
#